data_949ac5fdb54f8a40c799f5c29819c309
#
_entry.id   949ac5fdb54f8a40c799f5c29819c309
#
_cell.length_a   1.000
_cell.length_b   1.000
_cell.length_c   1.000
_cell.angle_alpha   90.00
_cell.angle_beta   90.00
_cell.angle_gamma   90.00
#
_symmetry.space_group_name_H-M   'P 1'
#
loop_
_entity.id
_entity.type
_entity.pdbx_description
1 polymer ?
#
loop_
_entity_poly.entity_id
_entity_poly.type
_entity_poly.pdbx_seq_one_letter_code
_entity_poly.pdbx_strand_id
1 'polypeptide(L)'
;MAPATSEPRLRQTSSILYIAVDSIIPPRGKGVRGLDQFTAILDHQGIPAVWLTNRSRLQFDEPRRKHGHTHPFIAEEGCAVYLPEGYFHLRPESAAGRKPQKAPTLRLGRFVCIPIAVALPVASQALADLSEDLAVPVVPLRALSPRELSQNTGLPQREAELARQRDFDELFFFAGSSNDEIERFLAEGRRRKLLFRPQGVLWSVAIGASVQRCIRELSRLYDRALRYHAHVVGIATPELAPGLFPFCERTLLLSDRDPAEHPHSEVSGIRRQHVLLHSEDLWARVLDVLALKS
;
A
#
# COMPACT_ATOMS: atom_id res chain seq x y z
N MET A 1 21.77 -15.41 -22.55
CA MET A 1 20.34 -15.32 -22.92
C MET A 1 19.55 -14.98 -21.67
N ALA A 2 19.03 -13.75 -21.57
CA ALA A 2 18.13 -13.38 -20.49
C ALA A 2 16.78 -14.08 -20.71
N PRO A 3 16.12 -14.61 -19.64
CA PRO A 3 14.80 -15.18 -19.80
C PRO A 3 13.84 -14.09 -20.26
N ALA A 4 13.10 -14.36 -21.32
CA ALA A 4 12.03 -13.51 -21.80
C ALA A 4 11.02 -13.36 -20.66
N THR A 5 10.87 -12.15 -20.12
CA THR A 5 9.78 -11.78 -19.25
C THR A 5 8.50 -11.90 -20.06
N SER A 6 7.76 -12.99 -19.83
CA SER A 6 6.43 -13.15 -20.40
C SER A 6 5.56 -12.02 -19.86
N GLU A 7 5.11 -11.15 -20.76
CA GLU A 7 4.13 -10.09 -20.42
C GLU A 7 2.90 -10.74 -19.77
N PRO A 8 2.44 -10.22 -18.62
CA PRO A 8 1.22 -10.72 -18.00
C PRO A 8 0.06 -10.46 -18.98
N ARG A 9 -0.46 -11.51 -19.60
CA ARG A 9 -1.66 -11.42 -20.42
C ARG A 9 -2.85 -11.25 -19.49
N LEU A 10 -3.36 -10.03 -19.36
CA LEU A 10 -4.65 -9.78 -18.73
C LEU A 10 -5.70 -10.59 -19.47
N ARG A 11 -6.17 -11.67 -18.86
CA ARG A 11 -7.27 -12.48 -19.36
C ARG A 11 -8.59 -11.78 -18.97
N GLN A 12 -9.70 -12.23 -19.54
CA GLN A 12 -11.03 -11.77 -19.11
C GLN A 12 -11.26 -12.18 -17.65
N THR A 13 -10.99 -11.27 -16.72
CA THR A 13 -11.25 -11.44 -15.30
C THR A 13 -12.36 -10.49 -14.86
N SER A 14 -13.30 -10.99 -14.07
CA SER A 14 -14.38 -10.15 -13.52
C SER A 14 -13.94 -9.34 -12.29
N SER A 15 -12.75 -9.59 -11.74
CA SER A 15 -12.32 -9.02 -10.48
C SER A 15 -10.85 -8.62 -10.47
N ILE A 16 -10.55 -7.57 -9.71
CA ILE A 16 -9.19 -7.14 -9.35
C ILE A 16 -9.09 -7.24 -7.84
N LEU A 17 -8.09 -7.96 -7.34
CA LEU A 17 -7.85 -8.11 -5.92
C LEU A 17 -6.94 -7.00 -5.42
N TYR A 18 -7.33 -6.34 -4.34
CA TYR A 18 -6.52 -5.39 -3.58
C TYR A 18 -6.21 -6.00 -2.23
N ILE A 19 -4.95 -6.27 -1.95
CA ILE A 19 -4.51 -7.02 -0.77
C ILE A 19 -3.62 -6.13 0.09
N ALA A 20 -4.04 -5.84 1.32
CA ALA A 20 -3.21 -5.16 2.31
C ALA A 20 -2.24 -6.16 2.93
N VAL A 21 -0.95 -6.06 2.58
CA VAL A 21 0.01 -7.16 2.79
C VAL A 21 0.90 -7.02 4.03
N ASP A 22 0.85 -5.92 4.75
CA ASP A 22 1.82 -5.67 5.85
C ASP A 22 1.68 -6.65 7.02
N SER A 23 0.49 -7.17 7.28
CA SER A 23 0.27 -8.24 8.27
C SER A 23 0.53 -9.64 7.70
N ILE A 24 0.46 -9.79 6.37
CA ILE A 24 0.69 -11.07 5.66
C ILE A 24 2.19 -11.29 5.43
N ILE A 25 2.92 -10.22 5.10
CA ILE A 25 4.37 -10.20 4.89
C ILE A 25 4.97 -9.19 5.87
N PRO A 26 5.04 -9.48 7.17
CA PRO A 26 5.58 -8.53 8.13
C PRO A 26 7.08 -8.30 7.88
N PRO A 27 7.62 -7.12 8.22
CA PRO A 27 9.05 -6.84 8.08
C PRO A 27 9.91 -7.69 9.03
N ARG A 28 9.29 -8.27 10.06
CA ARG A 28 9.89 -9.18 11.04
C ARG A 28 9.02 -10.40 11.24
N GLY A 29 9.66 -11.50 11.58
CA GLY A 29 8.96 -12.75 11.85
C GLY A 29 8.65 -13.55 10.57
N LYS A 30 7.82 -14.55 10.75
CA LYS A 30 7.39 -15.41 9.64
C LYS A 30 6.11 -14.84 9.04
N GLY A 31 6.14 -14.53 7.75
CA GLY A 31 4.94 -14.22 7.00
C GLY A 31 4.01 -15.43 6.87
N VAL A 32 2.81 -15.18 6.40
CA VAL A 32 1.83 -16.23 6.12
C VAL A 32 2.34 -17.15 5.00
N ARG A 33 2.29 -18.46 5.24
CA ARG A 33 2.77 -19.47 4.27
C ARG A 33 1.87 -19.55 3.05
N GLY A 34 2.43 -19.94 1.91
CA GLY A 34 1.68 -20.25 0.68
C GLY A 34 1.26 -19.05 -0.14
N LEU A 35 1.67 -17.82 0.22
CA LEU A 35 1.37 -16.63 -0.56
C LEU A 35 1.96 -16.65 -1.97
N ASP A 36 3.13 -17.26 -2.14
CA ASP A 36 3.78 -17.48 -3.44
C ASP A 36 2.95 -18.40 -4.35
N GLN A 37 2.42 -19.48 -3.78
CA GLN A 37 1.53 -20.40 -4.50
C GLN A 37 0.22 -19.71 -4.87
N PHE A 38 -0.38 -18.97 -3.93
CA PHE A 38 -1.58 -18.18 -4.19
C PHE A 38 -1.37 -17.17 -5.31
N THR A 39 -0.26 -16.43 -5.26
CA THR A 39 0.10 -15.46 -6.32
C THR A 39 0.25 -16.16 -7.67
N ALA A 40 0.90 -17.32 -7.71
CA ALA A 40 1.06 -18.09 -8.94
C ALA A 40 -0.29 -18.59 -9.52
N ILE A 41 -1.23 -18.98 -8.67
CA ILE A 41 -2.59 -19.37 -9.09
C ILE A 41 -3.32 -18.19 -9.71
N LEU A 42 -3.26 -17.01 -9.06
CA LEU A 42 -3.88 -15.80 -9.59
C LEU A 42 -3.29 -15.41 -10.95
N ASP A 43 -1.97 -15.44 -11.08
CA ASP A 43 -1.27 -15.16 -12.34
C ASP A 43 -1.68 -16.14 -13.45
N HIS A 44 -1.76 -17.44 -13.14
CA HIS A 44 -2.20 -18.45 -14.09
C HIS A 44 -3.65 -18.24 -14.56
N GLN A 45 -4.51 -17.78 -13.65
CA GLN A 45 -5.91 -17.45 -13.96
C GLN A 45 -6.06 -16.05 -14.60
N GLY A 46 -4.99 -15.25 -14.65
CA GLY A 46 -4.99 -13.89 -15.19
C GLY A 46 -5.75 -12.90 -14.31
N ILE A 47 -5.78 -13.14 -13.00
CA ILE A 47 -6.47 -12.29 -12.02
C ILE A 47 -5.45 -11.33 -11.41
N PRO A 48 -5.57 -10.02 -11.63
CA PRO A 48 -4.64 -9.04 -11.07
C PRO A 48 -4.75 -8.97 -9.55
N ALA A 49 -3.62 -9.04 -8.86
CA ALA A 49 -3.51 -8.84 -7.42
C ALA A 49 -2.69 -7.57 -7.12
N VAL A 50 -3.35 -6.47 -6.82
CA VAL A 50 -2.71 -5.21 -6.43
C VAL A 50 -2.39 -5.27 -4.94
N TRP A 51 -1.13 -5.17 -4.58
CA TRP A 51 -0.73 -5.18 -3.17
C TRP A 51 -0.64 -3.76 -2.61
N LEU A 52 -1.13 -3.58 -1.37
CA LEU A 52 -1.04 -2.34 -0.61
C LEU A 52 -0.07 -2.52 0.56
N THR A 53 0.81 -1.55 0.75
CA THR A 53 1.79 -1.55 1.84
C THR A 53 2.05 -0.15 2.39
N ASN A 54 2.40 -0.06 3.66
CA ASN A 54 2.91 1.15 4.30
C ASN A 54 4.42 1.35 4.07
N ARG A 55 5.10 0.35 3.53
CA ARG A 55 6.53 0.40 3.21
C ARG A 55 6.80 1.27 2.00
N SER A 56 8.04 1.78 1.93
CA SER A 56 8.52 2.44 0.73
C SER A 56 8.66 1.43 -0.42
N ARG A 57 8.69 1.94 -1.64
CA ARG A 57 8.95 1.13 -2.84
C ARG A 57 10.20 0.27 -2.70
N LEU A 58 11.26 0.83 -2.12
CA LEU A 58 12.55 0.14 -1.98
C LEU A 58 12.51 -0.96 -0.93
N GLN A 59 11.84 -0.73 0.22
CA GLN A 59 11.61 -1.78 1.22
C GLN A 59 10.76 -2.91 0.67
N PHE A 60 9.82 -2.61 -0.21
CA PHE A 60 8.84 -3.58 -0.70
C PHE A 60 9.32 -4.37 -1.92
N ASP A 61 10.36 -3.93 -2.61
CA ASP A 61 10.81 -4.58 -3.86
C ASP A 61 11.30 -6.02 -3.66
N GLU A 62 12.05 -6.31 -2.60
CA GLU A 62 12.54 -7.66 -2.30
C GLU A 62 11.40 -8.61 -1.86
N PRO A 63 10.56 -8.27 -0.86
CA PRO A 63 9.39 -9.07 -0.49
C PRO A 63 8.49 -9.40 -1.68
N ARG A 64 8.19 -8.41 -2.50
CA ARG A 64 7.37 -8.56 -3.69
C ARG A 64 7.94 -9.58 -4.67
N ARG A 65 9.24 -9.48 -4.98
CA ARG A 65 9.93 -10.42 -5.88
C ARG A 65 10.01 -11.84 -5.31
N LYS A 66 10.24 -11.95 -4.00
CA LYS A 66 10.31 -13.24 -3.32
C LYS A 66 9.01 -14.04 -3.47
N HIS A 67 7.88 -13.37 -3.48
CA HIS A 67 6.56 -13.99 -3.65
C HIS A 67 6.04 -13.95 -5.10
N GLY A 68 6.91 -13.67 -6.08
CA GLY A 68 6.57 -13.73 -7.50
C GLY A 68 5.57 -12.65 -7.97
N HIS A 69 5.33 -11.60 -7.18
CA HIS A 69 4.34 -10.59 -7.51
C HIS A 69 4.79 -9.69 -8.68
N THR A 70 4.04 -9.71 -9.77
CA THR A 70 4.34 -9.00 -11.02
C THR A 70 3.36 -7.86 -11.33
N HIS A 71 2.31 -7.70 -10.53
CA HIS A 71 1.26 -6.70 -10.71
C HIS A 71 1.61 -5.32 -10.14
N PRO A 72 0.79 -4.29 -10.39
CA PRO A 72 0.90 -3.00 -9.71
C PRO A 72 0.82 -3.12 -8.19
N PHE A 73 1.40 -2.14 -7.49
CA PHE A 73 1.25 -2.03 -6.05
C PHE A 73 1.08 -0.57 -5.62
N ILE A 74 0.50 -0.39 -4.44
CA ILE A 74 0.30 0.89 -3.79
C ILE A 74 1.23 0.92 -2.58
N ALA A 75 2.10 1.94 -2.50
CA ALA A 75 3.06 2.08 -1.41
C ALA A 75 2.80 3.32 -0.56
N GLU A 76 3.48 3.37 0.61
CA GLU A 76 3.41 4.50 1.53
C GLU A 76 1.96 4.87 1.83
N GLU A 77 1.14 3.84 2.14
CA GLU A 77 -0.28 3.96 2.52
C GLU A 77 -1.15 4.80 1.57
N GLY A 78 -0.95 4.64 0.26
CA GLY A 78 -1.74 5.35 -0.73
C GLY A 78 -1.12 6.67 -1.19
N CYS A 79 0.18 6.86 -0.97
CA CYS A 79 0.91 7.99 -1.52
C CYS A 79 1.16 7.87 -3.02
N ALA A 80 1.35 6.65 -3.52
CA ALA A 80 1.62 6.42 -4.94
C ALA A 80 1.23 5.02 -5.41
N VAL A 81 0.95 4.92 -6.71
CA VAL A 81 0.78 3.68 -7.44
C VAL A 81 2.04 3.42 -8.26
N TYR A 82 2.58 2.22 -8.14
CA TYR A 82 3.73 1.77 -8.92
C TYR A 82 3.31 0.69 -9.91
N LEU A 83 3.53 0.96 -11.17
CA LEU A 83 3.22 0.06 -12.29
C LEU A 83 4.52 -0.55 -12.79
N PRO A 84 4.66 -1.89 -12.90
CA PRO A 84 5.77 -2.49 -13.63
C PRO A 84 5.84 -1.91 -15.05
N GLU A 85 7.06 -1.70 -15.56
CA GLU A 85 7.25 -1.18 -16.91
C GLU A 85 6.56 -2.08 -17.95
N GLY A 86 5.77 -1.49 -18.85
CA GLY A 86 5.03 -2.23 -19.88
C GLY A 86 3.73 -2.89 -19.40
N TYR A 87 3.39 -2.86 -18.12
CA TYR A 87 2.21 -3.55 -17.57
C TYR A 87 0.88 -3.10 -18.21
N PHE A 88 0.71 -1.80 -18.36
CA PHE A 88 -0.32 -1.24 -19.24
C PHE A 88 0.40 -0.62 -20.43
N HIS A 89 0.01 -0.96 -21.66
CA HIS A 89 0.54 -0.32 -22.87
C HIS A 89 0.11 1.16 -22.93
N LEU A 90 0.62 1.95 -21.98
CA LEU A 90 0.43 3.39 -21.94
C LEU A 90 1.32 3.99 -23.04
N ARG A 91 0.75 4.20 -24.23
CA ARG A 91 1.45 5.03 -25.24
C ARG A 91 1.65 6.42 -24.65
N PRO A 92 2.87 6.98 -24.67
CA PRO A 92 3.04 8.40 -24.44
C PRO A 92 2.14 9.10 -25.45
N GLU A 93 1.19 9.91 -25.00
CA GLU A 93 0.33 10.65 -25.89
C GLU A 93 1.20 11.60 -26.69
N SER A 94 1.35 11.34 -28.00
CA SER A 94 1.92 12.29 -28.95
C SER A 94 1.16 13.61 -28.84
N ALA A 95 1.89 14.70 -28.78
CA ALA A 95 1.45 16.07 -28.62
C ALA A 95 0.52 16.51 -29.78
N ALA A 96 -0.72 16.11 -29.76
CA ALA A 96 -1.77 16.62 -30.63
C ALA A 96 -2.96 17.11 -29.78
N GLY A 97 -2.86 18.36 -29.36
CA GLY A 97 -3.99 19.28 -29.27
C GLY A 97 -5.06 19.10 -28.19
N ARG A 98 -4.98 18.17 -27.22
CA ARG A 98 -5.87 18.12 -26.06
C ARG A 98 -5.08 18.13 -24.78
N LYS A 99 -5.36 19.09 -23.86
CA LYS A 99 -4.78 19.16 -22.52
C LYS A 99 -4.97 17.81 -21.82
N PRO A 100 -3.91 17.09 -21.46
CA PRO A 100 -4.05 15.82 -20.74
C PRO A 100 -4.46 16.12 -19.31
N GLN A 101 -5.63 15.65 -18.93
CA GLN A 101 -6.11 15.62 -17.54
C GLN A 101 -5.54 14.37 -16.85
N LYS A 102 -4.25 14.09 -17.06
CA LYS A 102 -3.54 12.97 -16.46
C LYS A 102 -2.67 13.46 -15.30
N ALA A 103 -2.73 12.75 -14.19
CA ALA A 103 -1.71 12.89 -13.15
C ALA A 103 -0.31 12.68 -13.77
N PRO A 104 0.67 13.54 -13.46
CA PRO A 104 2.01 13.38 -14.00
C PRO A 104 2.56 12.02 -13.57
N THR A 105 3.08 11.25 -14.51
CA THR A 105 3.76 9.99 -14.22
C THR A 105 5.25 10.23 -14.07
N LEU A 106 5.88 9.56 -13.10
CA LEU A 106 7.31 9.61 -12.86
C LEU A 106 7.93 8.24 -13.18
N ARG A 107 9.16 8.21 -13.65
CA ARG A 107 9.90 6.95 -13.78
C ARG A 107 10.80 6.79 -12.56
N LEU A 108 10.54 5.75 -11.75
CA LEU A 108 11.31 5.43 -10.55
C LEU A 108 11.87 4.00 -10.66
N GLY A 109 13.12 3.91 -11.09
CA GLY A 109 13.75 2.62 -11.42
C GLY A 109 13.03 1.92 -12.57
N ARG A 110 12.55 0.71 -12.32
CA ARG A 110 11.80 -0.13 -13.28
C ARG A 110 10.28 0.05 -13.21
N PHE A 111 9.82 1.10 -12.54
CA PHE A 111 8.39 1.37 -12.37
C PHE A 111 8.02 2.70 -13.00
N VAL A 112 6.82 2.72 -13.56
CA VAL A 112 6.08 3.95 -13.81
C VAL A 112 5.28 4.26 -12.54
N CYS A 113 5.55 5.39 -11.91
CA CYS A 113 4.89 5.84 -10.70
C CYS A 113 3.79 6.85 -11.05
N ILE A 114 2.60 6.66 -10.50
CA ILE A 114 1.52 7.64 -10.48
C ILE A 114 1.47 8.24 -9.08
N PRO A 115 2.02 9.44 -8.85
CA PRO A 115 1.99 10.10 -7.57
C PRO A 115 0.55 10.53 -7.22
N ILE A 116 0.13 10.24 -6.01
CA ILE A 116 -1.15 10.68 -5.43
C ILE A 116 -0.90 11.74 -4.38
N ALA A 117 0.14 11.54 -3.56
CA ALA A 117 0.64 12.52 -2.59
C ALA A 117 1.65 13.47 -3.24
N VAL A 118 1.94 14.56 -2.55
CA VAL A 118 3.07 15.44 -2.92
C VAL A 118 4.41 14.75 -2.61
N ALA A 119 5.48 15.22 -3.25
CA ALA A 119 6.82 14.66 -3.04
C ALA A 119 7.30 14.84 -1.59
N LEU A 120 8.08 13.89 -1.09
CA LEU A 120 8.64 13.85 0.25
C LEU A 120 9.21 15.19 0.77
N PRO A 121 10.01 15.97 0.02
CA PRO A 121 10.55 17.22 0.53
C PRO A 121 9.50 18.22 1.01
N VAL A 122 8.33 18.25 0.36
CA VAL A 122 7.22 19.14 0.74
C VAL A 122 6.55 18.66 2.03
N ALA A 123 6.31 17.36 2.18
CA ALA A 123 5.77 16.79 3.41
C ALA A 123 6.74 16.96 4.59
N SER A 124 8.03 16.77 4.35
CA SER A 124 9.08 16.94 5.36
C SER A 124 9.21 18.39 5.82
N GLN A 125 9.15 19.35 4.92
CA GLN A 125 9.18 20.77 5.28
C GLN A 125 7.97 21.14 6.11
N ALA A 126 6.78 20.71 5.70
CA ALA A 126 5.55 20.97 6.46
C ALA A 126 5.56 20.32 7.86
N LEU A 127 6.21 19.17 8.04
CA LEU A 127 6.43 18.55 9.35
C LEU A 127 7.38 19.39 10.21
N ALA A 128 8.47 19.89 9.63
CA ALA A 128 9.44 20.74 10.33
C ALA A 128 8.79 22.06 10.77
N ASP A 129 8.08 22.75 9.88
CA ASP A 129 7.38 23.99 10.17
C ASP A 129 6.36 23.79 11.31
N LEU A 130 5.61 22.70 11.28
CA LEU A 130 4.63 22.38 12.34
C LEU A 130 5.33 22.10 13.70
N SER A 131 6.46 21.40 13.67
CA SER A 131 7.27 21.11 14.87
C SER A 131 7.80 22.40 15.49
N GLU A 132 8.30 23.33 14.69
CA GLU A 132 8.79 24.62 15.15
C GLU A 132 7.66 25.49 15.71
N ASP A 133 6.56 25.65 14.98
CA ASP A 133 5.41 26.47 15.36
C ASP A 133 4.78 26.06 16.69
N LEU A 134 4.75 24.76 16.98
CA LEU A 134 4.13 24.22 18.19
C LEU A 134 5.15 23.92 19.32
N ALA A 135 6.44 24.09 19.04
CA ALA A 135 7.54 23.70 19.93
C ALA A 135 7.44 22.22 20.39
N VAL A 136 6.97 21.33 19.50
CA VAL A 136 6.85 19.89 19.74
C VAL A 136 7.94 19.17 18.95
N PRO A 137 8.98 18.64 19.60
CA PRO A 137 10.12 18.08 18.90
C PRO A 137 9.79 16.76 18.22
N VAL A 138 10.13 16.65 16.93
CA VAL A 138 10.03 15.44 16.13
C VAL A 138 11.38 15.06 15.56
N VAL A 139 11.64 13.77 15.39
CA VAL A 139 12.86 13.24 14.80
C VAL A 139 12.50 12.46 13.53
N PRO A 140 12.72 13.01 12.33
CA PRO A 140 12.53 12.28 11.09
C PRO A 140 13.47 11.07 11.00
N LEU A 141 12.99 9.96 10.41
CA LEU A 141 13.81 8.75 10.27
C LEU A 141 15.12 8.99 9.52
N ARG A 142 15.10 9.84 8.53
CA ARG A 142 16.29 10.17 7.73
C ARG A 142 17.37 10.91 8.54
N ALA A 143 17.03 11.52 9.68
CA ALA A 143 18.00 12.15 10.58
C ALA A 143 18.81 11.13 11.40
N LEU A 144 18.30 9.91 11.55
CA LEU A 144 18.95 8.83 12.29
C LEU A 144 19.84 7.99 11.36
N SER A 145 20.94 7.45 11.86
CA SER A 145 21.72 6.43 11.18
C SER A 145 20.92 5.11 11.06
N PRO A 146 21.23 4.21 10.13
CA PRO A 146 20.58 2.90 10.04
C PRO A 146 20.71 2.07 11.32
N ARG A 147 21.82 2.24 12.08
CA ARG A 147 22.06 1.58 13.35
C ARG A 147 21.13 2.10 14.44
N GLU A 148 21.03 3.41 14.60
CA GLU A 148 20.11 4.04 15.57
C GLU A 148 18.68 3.67 15.27
N LEU A 149 18.29 3.71 13.99
CA LEU A 149 16.97 3.32 13.57
C LEU A 149 16.69 1.85 13.88
N SER A 150 17.63 0.95 13.60
CA SER A 150 17.54 -0.46 13.95
C SER A 150 17.34 -0.67 15.46
N GLN A 151 18.07 0.06 16.28
CA GLN A 151 17.96 -0.01 17.74
C GLN A 151 16.60 0.49 18.25
N ASN A 152 16.09 1.58 17.72
CA ASN A 152 14.83 2.20 18.16
C ASN A 152 13.58 1.47 17.63
N THR A 153 13.64 0.88 16.45
CA THR A 153 12.53 0.19 15.83
C THR A 153 12.65 -1.34 15.90
N GLY A 154 13.89 -1.85 16.14
CA GLY A 154 14.29 -3.25 16.03
C GLY A 154 14.19 -3.80 14.60
N LEU A 155 14.06 -2.98 13.55
CA LEU A 155 14.19 -3.42 12.16
C LEU A 155 15.62 -3.95 11.93
N PRO A 156 15.80 -4.99 11.09
CA PRO A 156 17.13 -5.33 10.60
C PRO A 156 17.78 -4.10 9.95
N GLN A 157 19.10 -3.95 10.11
CA GLN A 157 19.82 -2.74 9.66
C GLN A 157 19.58 -2.42 8.17
N ARG A 158 19.52 -3.45 7.33
CA ARG A 158 19.19 -3.28 5.89
C ARG A 158 17.78 -2.73 5.68
N GLU A 159 16.80 -3.25 6.42
CA GLU A 159 15.42 -2.75 6.37
C GLU A 159 15.32 -1.31 6.91
N ALA A 160 16.06 -1.01 7.97
CA ALA A 160 16.16 0.34 8.53
C ALA A 160 16.75 1.33 7.50
N GLU A 161 17.76 0.93 6.74
CA GLU A 161 18.32 1.74 5.66
C GLU A 161 17.30 2.00 4.54
N LEU A 162 16.58 0.95 4.10
CA LEU A 162 15.54 1.09 3.08
C LEU A 162 14.34 1.90 3.56
N ALA A 163 14.00 1.83 4.86
CA ALA A 163 12.89 2.59 5.45
C ALA A 163 13.12 4.11 5.42
N ARG A 164 14.38 4.56 5.39
CA ARG A 164 14.74 5.98 5.25
C ARG A 164 14.56 6.52 3.82
N GLN A 165 14.48 5.62 2.84
CA GLN A 165 14.40 5.94 1.41
C GLN A 165 12.95 5.89 0.96
N ARG A 166 12.21 6.97 1.23
CA ARG A 166 10.81 7.13 0.86
C ARG A 166 10.67 8.15 -0.28
N ASP A 167 9.59 8.03 -1.02
CA ASP A 167 9.37 8.88 -2.18
C ASP A 167 8.35 10.03 -1.85
N PHE A 168 7.41 9.82 -0.90
CA PHE A 168 6.30 10.75 -0.69
C PHE A 168 5.94 11.05 0.76
N ASP A 169 6.05 10.10 1.70
CA ASP A 169 5.76 10.34 3.11
C ASP A 169 7.04 10.42 3.96
N GLU A 170 6.98 11.11 5.09
CA GLU A 170 8.07 11.16 6.07
C GLU A 170 7.68 10.32 7.29
N LEU A 171 8.57 9.41 7.71
CA LEU A 171 8.43 8.72 8.99
C LEU A 171 9.20 9.48 10.07
N PHE A 172 8.61 9.56 11.26
CA PHE A 172 9.21 10.28 12.38
C PHE A 172 8.83 9.71 13.76
N PHE A 173 9.57 10.10 14.77
CA PHE A 173 9.25 9.90 16.18
C PHE A 173 8.90 11.23 16.84
N PHE A 174 8.03 11.21 17.85
CA PHE A 174 7.96 12.29 18.83
C PHE A 174 9.08 12.13 19.87
N ALA A 175 9.80 13.20 20.17
CA ALA A 175 10.95 13.17 21.07
C ALA A 175 10.59 13.81 22.42
N GLY A 176 10.20 12.98 23.39
CA GLY A 176 9.93 13.44 24.77
C GLY A 176 8.64 14.24 24.97
N SER A 177 7.74 14.22 24.01
CA SER A 177 6.46 14.92 24.07
C SER A 177 5.42 14.14 24.88
N SER A 178 4.58 14.86 25.63
CA SER A 178 3.42 14.30 26.33
C SER A 178 2.30 13.92 25.34
N ASN A 179 1.36 13.09 25.79
CA ASN A 179 0.22 12.70 24.95
C ASN A 179 -0.62 13.93 24.52
N ASP A 180 -0.80 14.91 25.39
CA ASP A 180 -1.57 16.14 25.09
C ASP A 180 -0.87 16.97 24.01
N GLU A 181 0.46 17.06 24.05
CA GLU A 181 1.25 17.75 23.03
C GLU A 181 1.15 17.03 21.69
N ILE A 182 1.22 15.70 21.70
CA ILE A 182 1.06 14.88 20.50
C ILE A 182 -0.34 15.06 19.91
N GLU A 183 -1.39 15.00 20.73
CA GLU A 183 -2.76 15.19 20.25
C GLU A 183 -2.97 16.59 19.63
N ARG A 184 -2.46 17.64 20.31
CA ARG A 184 -2.48 19.02 19.79
C ARG A 184 -1.73 19.13 18.46
N PHE A 185 -0.55 18.52 18.37
CA PHE A 185 0.26 18.49 17.15
C PHE A 185 -0.49 17.83 15.99
N LEU A 186 -1.05 16.65 16.22
CA LEU A 186 -1.81 15.91 15.21
C LEU A 186 -3.08 16.67 14.78
N ALA A 187 -3.77 17.32 15.72
CA ALA A 187 -4.96 18.11 15.43
C ALA A 187 -4.63 19.33 14.55
N GLU A 188 -3.58 20.08 14.89
CA GLU A 188 -3.16 21.24 14.10
C GLU A 188 -2.63 20.82 12.72
N GLY A 189 -1.84 19.75 12.65
CA GLY A 189 -1.37 19.26 11.37
C GLY A 189 -2.52 18.82 10.44
N ARG A 190 -3.58 18.19 10.98
CA ARG A 190 -4.79 17.87 10.19
C ARG A 190 -5.48 19.14 9.64
N ARG A 191 -5.52 20.24 10.40
CA ARG A 191 -6.03 21.55 9.92
C ARG A 191 -5.19 22.06 8.75
N ARG A 192 -3.88 21.81 8.76
CA ARG A 192 -2.94 22.12 7.66
C ARG A 192 -2.96 21.08 6.53
N LYS A 193 -3.90 20.11 6.56
CA LYS A 193 -4.07 19.04 5.57
C LYS A 193 -2.92 18.02 5.57
N LEU A 194 -2.19 17.91 6.68
CA LEU A 194 -1.24 16.82 6.89
C LEU A 194 -2.02 15.56 7.31
N LEU A 195 -1.68 14.43 6.71
CA LEU A 195 -2.25 13.14 7.05
C LEU A 195 -1.24 12.38 7.90
N PHE A 196 -1.58 12.17 9.16
CA PHE A 196 -0.77 11.39 10.09
C PHE A 196 -1.33 9.99 10.26
N ARG A 197 -0.43 9.00 10.33
CA ARG A 197 -0.80 7.61 10.60
C ARG A 197 0.20 6.97 11.55
N PRO A 198 -0.26 6.26 12.59
CA PRO A 198 0.63 5.52 13.47
C PRO A 198 1.18 4.27 12.76
N GLN A 199 2.47 4.00 12.94
CA GLN A 199 3.17 2.81 12.44
C GLN A 199 4.00 2.18 13.56
N GLY A 200 3.35 1.58 14.54
CA GLY A 200 3.97 1.08 15.75
C GLY A 200 4.50 2.23 16.61
N VAL A 201 5.82 2.30 16.83
CA VAL A 201 6.47 3.39 17.56
C VAL A 201 6.70 4.65 16.71
N LEU A 202 6.46 4.54 15.41
CA LEU A 202 6.64 5.61 14.45
C LEU A 202 5.30 6.24 14.05
N TRP A 203 5.40 7.42 13.48
CA TRP A 203 4.33 8.08 12.75
C TRP A 203 4.76 8.33 11.31
N SER A 204 3.83 8.24 10.38
CA SER A 204 4.03 8.78 9.04
C SER A 204 3.26 10.08 8.87
N VAL A 205 3.79 10.98 8.04
CA VAL A 205 3.11 12.17 7.57
C VAL A 205 3.18 12.26 6.06
N ALA A 206 2.04 12.54 5.43
CA ALA A 206 1.92 12.75 4.00
C ALA A 206 0.94 13.89 3.70
N ILE A 207 0.99 14.45 2.50
CA ILE A 207 0.05 15.44 2.01
C ILE A 207 -0.65 14.89 0.77
N GLY A 208 -1.98 14.73 0.84
CA GLY A 208 -2.79 14.28 -0.29
C GLY A 208 -2.78 12.78 -0.56
N ALA A 209 -2.17 11.95 0.32
CA ALA A 209 -2.23 10.49 0.21
C ALA A 209 -3.69 10.00 0.26
N SER A 210 -4.02 9.00 -0.56
CA SER A 210 -5.38 8.46 -0.63
C SER A 210 -5.43 7.10 -1.32
N VAL A 211 -5.70 6.05 -0.56
CA VAL A 211 -5.94 4.70 -1.10
C VAL A 211 -7.11 4.70 -2.09
N GLN A 212 -8.18 5.47 -1.80
CA GLN A 212 -9.32 5.61 -2.71
C GLN A 212 -8.90 6.15 -4.09
N ARG A 213 -8.05 7.18 -4.10
CA ARG A 213 -7.56 7.75 -5.38
C ARG A 213 -6.67 6.75 -6.11
N CYS A 214 -5.81 6.02 -5.39
CA CYS A 214 -4.99 4.96 -5.98
C CYS A 214 -5.85 3.88 -6.64
N ILE A 215 -6.85 3.36 -5.95
CA ILE A 215 -7.79 2.36 -6.48
C ILE A 215 -8.50 2.91 -7.71
N ARG A 216 -9.02 4.13 -7.65
CA ARG A 216 -9.72 4.77 -8.78
C ARG A 216 -8.83 4.93 -10.01
N GLU A 217 -7.58 5.36 -9.84
CA GLU A 217 -6.65 5.49 -10.97
C GLU A 217 -6.30 4.12 -11.57
N LEU A 218 -6.08 3.11 -10.72
CA LEU A 218 -5.85 1.74 -11.20
C LEU A 218 -7.07 1.14 -11.89
N SER A 219 -8.27 1.28 -11.31
CA SER A 219 -9.50 0.79 -11.92
C SER A 219 -9.70 1.38 -13.32
N ARG A 220 -9.47 2.68 -13.50
CA ARG A 220 -9.53 3.30 -14.84
C ARG A 220 -8.54 2.71 -15.84
N LEU A 221 -7.33 2.33 -15.39
CA LEU A 221 -6.34 1.69 -16.24
C LEU A 221 -6.75 0.27 -16.59
N TYR A 222 -7.24 -0.50 -15.62
CA TYR A 222 -7.76 -1.84 -15.83
C TYR A 222 -8.99 -1.85 -16.72
N ASP A 223 -9.99 -0.99 -16.47
CA ASP A 223 -11.20 -0.89 -17.30
C ASP A 223 -10.86 -0.59 -18.77
N ARG A 224 -9.87 0.29 -19.00
CA ARG A 224 -9.38 0.57 -20.35
C ARG A 224 -8.69 -0.63 -20.98
N ALA A 225 -7.87 -1.37 -20.22
CA ALA A 225 -7.13 -2.51 -20.72
C ALA A 225 -8.06 -3.72 -20.99
N LEU A 226 -9.00 -3.96 -20.10
CA LEU A 226 -9.97 -5.06 -20.16
C LEU A 226 -11.16 -4.74 -21.10
N ARG A 227 -11.45 -3.45 -21.33
CA ARG A 227 -12.63 -2.93 -22.06
C ARG A 227 -13.97 -3.20 -21.37
N TYR A 228 -13.98 -3.46 -20.09
CA TYR A 228 -15.16 -3.55 -19.21
C TYR A 228 -14.76 -3.20 -17.79
N HIS A 229 -15.74 -2.97 -16.91
CA HIS A 229 -15.52 -2.70 -15.49
C HIS A 229 -15.30 -4.01 -14.73
N ALA A 230 -14.16 -4.10 -14.03
CA ALA A 230 -13.86 -5.23 -13.15
C ALA A 230 -14.16 -4.89 -11.70
N HIS A 231 -14.77 -5.83 -10.97
CA HIS A 231 -15.11 -5.64 -9.56
C HIS A 231 -13.87 -5.50 -8.68
N VAL A 232 -13.92 -4.54 -7.76
CA VAL A 232 -12.86 -4.31 -6.78
C VAL A 232 -13.11 -5.18 -5.54
N VAL A 233 -12.17 -6.09 -5.27
CA VAL A 233 -12.23 -7.00 -4.12
C VAL A 233 -11.10 -6.67 -3.15
N GLY A 234 -11.43 -6.33 -1.90
CA GLY A 234 -10.45 -6.01 -0.84
C GLY A 234 -10.18 -7.20 0.07
N ILE A 235 -8.91 -7.48 0.33
CA ILE A 235 -8.44 -8.50 1.28
C ILE A 235 -7.55 -7.83 2.30
N ALA A 236 -7.88 -7.91 3.59
CA ALA A 236 -7.11 -7.28 4.66
C ALA A 236 -7.34 -7.97 6.01
N THR A 237 -6.41 -7.76 6.94
CA THR A 237 -6.61 -8.02 8.36
C THR A 237 -7.40 -6.88 9.01
N PRO A 238 -7.95 -7.07 10.24
CA PRO A 238 -8.76 -6.05 10.92
C PRO A 238 -8.09 -4.68 11.02
N GLU A 239 -6.78 -4.64 11.25
CA GLU A 239 -6.00 -3.41 11.43
C GLU A 239 -5.91 -2.60 10.13
N LEU A 240 -5.87 -3.28 8.98
CA LEU A 240 -5.70 -2.67 7.66
C LEU A 240 -7.03 -2.50 6.90
N ALA A 241 -8.07 -3.19 7.34
CA ALA A 241 -9.39 -3.16 6.71
C ALA A 241 -10.00 -1.74 6.60
N PRO A 242 -9.93 -0.87 7.64
CA PRO A 242 -10.50 0.48 7.56
C PRO A 242 -9.89 1.34 6.44
N GLY A 243 -8.62 1.11 6.10
CA GLY A 243 -7.93 1.83 5.03
C GLY A 243 -8.26 1.35 3.62
N LEU A 244 -8.85 0.15 3.48
CA LEU A 244 -9.08 -0.49 2.17
C LEU A 244 -10.58 -0.74 1.89
N PHE A 245 -11.29 -1.37 2.82
CA PHE A 245 -12.65 -1.90 2.60
C PHE A 245 -13.70 -0.88 2.16
N PRO A 246 -13.67 0.40 2.61
CA PRO A 246 -14.64 1.40 2.16
C PRO A 246 -14.63 1.67 0.65
N PHE A 247 -13.58 1.20 -0.06
CA PHE A 247 -13.37 1.45 -1.49
C PHE A 247 -13.53 0.18 -2.34
N CYS A 248 -14.01 -0.91 -1.74
CA CYS A 248 -14.16 -2.21 -2.38
C CYS A 248 -15.64 -2.61 -2.46
N GLU A 249 -16.02 -3.28 -3.55
CA GLU A 249 -17.38 -3.82 -3.75
C GLU A 249 -17.61 -5.12 -2.98
N ARG A 250 -16.54 -5.90 -2.80
CA ARG A 250 -16.53 -7.11 -1.97
C ARG A 250 -15.32 -7.06 -1.04
N THR A 251 -15.46 -7.60 0.15
CA THR A 251 -14.38 -7.59 1.14
C THR A 251 -14.20 -8.95 1.80
N LEU A 252 -12.94 -9.33 2.03
CA LEU A 252 -12.53 -10.54 2.69
C LEU A 252 -11.65 -10.20 3.87
N LEU A 253 -12.14 -10.48 5.08
CA LEU A 253 -11.41 -10.24 6.32
C LEU A 253 -10.61 -11.49 6.70
N LEU A 254 -9.30 -11.33 6.87
CA LEU A 254 -8.39 -12.35 7.34
C LEU A 254 -8.18 -12.14 8.85
N SER A 255 -8.80 -12.98 9.70
CA SER A 255 -8.70 -12.86 11.15
C SER A 255 -8.99 -14.20 11.84
N ASP A 256 -8.29 -14.48 12.94
CA ASP A 256 -8.57 -15.64 13.80
C ASP A 256 -9.52 -15.31 14.96
N ARG A 257 -9.99 -14.06 15.02
CA ARG A 257 -10.99 -13.61 15.99
C ARG A 257 -12.34 -13.43 15.33
N ASP A 258 -13.40 -13.51 16.13
CA ASP A 258 -14.76 -13.22 15.64
C ASP A 258 -14.80 -11.79 15.03
N PRO A 259 -15.30 -11.65 13.80
CA PRO A 259 -15.48 -10.35 13.18
C PRO A 259 -16.33 -9.39 13.99
N ALA A 260 -17.28 -9.88 14.80
CA ALA A 260 -18.12 -9.08 15.68
C ALA A 260 -17.33 -8.41 16.83
N GLU A 261 -16.16 -8.93 17.19
CA GLU A 261 -15.30 -8.35 18.22
C GLU A 261 -14.44 -7.17 17.70
N HIS A 262 -14.52 -6.86 16.41
CA HIS A 262 -13.78 -5.77 15.79
C HIS A 262 -14.70 -4.55 15.56
N PRO A 263 -14.72 -3.55 16.47
CA PRO A 263 -15.64 -2.41 16.41
C PRO A 263 -15.45 -1.52 15.16
N HIS A 264 -14.31 -1.61 14.48
CA HIS A 264 -14.04 -0.87 13.24
C HIS A 264 -14.41 -1.66 11.97
N SER A 265 -15.01 -2.83 12.14
CA SER A 265 -15.35 -3.69 11.02
C SER A 265 -16.71 -3.38 10.38
N GLU A 266 -17.50 -2.45 10.94
CA GLU A 266 -18.79 -2.05 10.41
C GLU A 266 -18.65 -1.01 9.27
N VAL A 267 -18.29 -1.49 8.10
CA VAL A 267 -18.58 -0.74 6.87
C VAL A 267 -19.96 -1.18 6.41
N SER A 268 -20.96 -0.36 6.71
CA SER A 268 -22.37 -0.63 6.42
C SER A 268 -22.57 -0.87 4.92
N GLY A 269 -23.25 -1.99 4.58
CA GLY A 269 -23.71 -2.29 3.22
C GLY A 269 -22.76 -3.08 2.33
N ILE A 270 -21.53 -3.38 2.72
CA ILE A 270 -20.58 -4.19 1.93
C ILE A 270 -20.67 -5.66 2.33
N ARG A 271 -20.80 -6.55 1.34
CA ARG A 271 -20.81 -8.00 1.55
C ARG A 271 -19.45 -8.45 2.08
N ARG A 272 -19.41 -8.79 3.39
CA ARG A 272 -18.19 -9.20 4.09
C ARG A 272 -18.13 -10.71 4.20
N GLN A 273 -16.95 -11.27 3.92
CA GLN A 273 -16.63 -12.67 4.14
C GLN A 273 -15.43 -12.75 5.08
N HIS A 274 -15.30 -13.83 5.83
CA HIS A 274 -14.25 -14.03 6.82
C HIS A 274 -13.51 -15.34 6.57
N VAL A 275 -12.18 -15.32 6.69
CA VAL A 275 -11.30 -16.49 6.62
C VAL A 275 -10.30 -16.46 7.77
N LEU A 276 -10.02 -17.60 8.38
CA LEU A 276 -9.05 -17.74 9.46
C LEU A 276 -7.63 -17.51 8.96
N LEU A 277 -6.93 -16.51 9.52
CA LEU A 277 -5.62 -16.05 9.09
C LEU A 277 -4.52 -17.12 9.26
N HIS A 278 -4.58 -17.89 10.34
CA HIS A 278 -3.56 -18.91 10.68
C HIS A 278 -3.95 -20.33 10.29
N SER A 279 -4.99 -20.51 9.45
CA SER A 279 -5.31 -21.84 8.94
C SER A 279 -4.26 -22.31 7.94
N GLU A 280 -3.96 -23.63 7.96
CA GLU A 280 -2.99 -24.24 7.01
C GLU A 280 -3.47 -24.12 5.57
N ASP A 281 -4.77 -24.09 5.36
CA ASP A 281 -5.47 -23.99 4.08
C ASP A 281 -5.98 -22.57 3.75
N LEU A 282 -5.42 -21.53 4.39
CA LEU A 282 -5.85 -20.12 4.22
C LEU A 282 -6.11 -19.75 2.76
N TRP A 283 -5.12 -19.95 1.91
CA TRP A 283 -5.22 -19.48 0.52
C TRP A 283 -6.19 -20.31 -0.31
N ALA A 284 -6.33 -21.61 -0.02
CA ALA A 284 -7.37 -22.43 -0.64
C ALA A 284 -8.76 -21.94 -0.28
N ARG A 285 -9.00 -21.60 1.00
CA ARG A 285 -10.27 -21.00 1.45
C ARG A 285 -10.51 -19.62 0.84
N VAL A 286 -9.47 -18.81 0.69
CA VAL A 286 -9.58 -17.51 0.00
C VAL A 286 -10.04 -17.72 -1.44
N LEU A 287 -9.45 -18.69 -2.16
CA LEU A 287 -9.86 -19.02 -3.53
C LEU A 287 -11.30 -19.51 -3.60
N ASP A 288 -11.72 -20.38 -2.68
CA ASP A 288 -13.09 -20.89 -2.61
C ASP A 288 -14.11 -19.76 -2.35
N VAL A 289 -13.81 -18.90 -1.37
CA VAL A 289 -14.65 -17.74 -1.04
C VAL A 289 -14.78 -16.77 -2.21
N LEU A 290 -13.71 -16.61 -2.99
CA LEU A 290 -13.71 -15.77 -4.19
C LEU A 290 -14.35 -16.48 -5.39
N ALA A 291 -14.74 -17.75 -5.25
CA ALA A 291 -15.21 -18.63 -6.33
C ALA A 291 -14.19 -18.78 -7.47
N LEU A 292 -12.91 -18.75 -7.13
CA LEU A 292 -11.79 -18.96 -8.03
C LEU A 292 -11.39 -20.46 -7.92
N LYS A 293 -11.50 -21.20 -9.00
CA LYS A 293 -11.08 -22.61 -9.01
C LYS A 293 -9.56 -22.70 -8.88
N SER A 294 -9.10 -23.53 -7.93
CA SER A 294 -7.69 -23.90 -7.76
C SER A 294 -7.13 -24.61 -8.98
#